data_9190053a7d77405d374bc92837219fdd
#
_entry.id   9190053a7d77405d374bc92837219fdd
#
_cell.length_a   1.000
_cell.length_b   1.000
_cell.length_c   1.000
_cell.angle_alpha   90.00
_cell.angle_beta   90.00
_cell.angle_gamma   90.00
#
_symmetry.space_group_name_H-M   'P 1'
#
loop_
_entity.id
_entity.type
_entity.pdbx_description
1 polymer ?
#
loop_
_entity_poly.entity_id
_entity_poly.type
_entity_poly.pdbx_seq_one_letter_code
_entity_poly.pdbx_strand_id
1 'polypeptide(L)'
;HWNGQGLLASDFGGVRVRHLLLVRMIERLQPKSVLEVGCGLGIHLILLACRFPHIAFAGVELTDAGYSAARALQRQERLPEHLIGYAPGPLQDPTAFRRIDFRQGNAAALQFADGSFDLVYSVLALEQMERVRARALAEIARVTRRHYFGIEPFRDVNDRGWERAYVRGRDYLRGRIDDLPRYGLVPEFASSDFPQERFLKACAVLAEKRT
;
A
#
# COMPACT_ATOMS: atom_id res chain seq x y z
N HIS A 1 17.45 7.20 -2.94
CA HIS A 1 18.78 6.59 -3.10
C HIS A 1 18.61 5.13 -3.51
N TRP A 2 19.51 4.63 -4.31
CA TRP A 2 19.65 3.22 -4.66
C TRP A 2 21.13 2.90 -4.66
N ASN A 3 21.57 1.95 -3.84
CA ASN A 3 22.99 1.67 -3.63
C ASN A 3 23.83 2.93 -3.34
N GLY A 4 23.34 3.82 -2.49
CA GLY A 4 23.99 5.08 -2.13
C GLY A 4 23.89 6.21 -3.18
N GLN A 5 23.29 5.96 -4.34
CA GLN A 5 23.07 6.98 -5.37
C GLN A 5 21.66 7.56 -5.27
N GLY A 6 21.54 8.88 -5.38
CA GLY A 6 20.25 9.58 -5.45
C GLY A 6 19.64 9.41 -6.84
N LEU A 7 18.65 8.54 -6.97
CA LEU A 7 17.89 8.33 -8.20
C LEU A 7 16.48 8.90 -8.05
N LEU A 8 16.00 9.58 -9.08
CA LEU A 8 14.61 10.00 -9.22
C LEU A 8 13.86 8.96 -10.06
N ALA A 9 12.64 8.63 -9.64
CA ALA A 9 11.73 7.82 -10.43
C ALA A 9 10.76 8.72 -11.20
N SER A 10 10.44 8.35 -12.44
CA SER A 10 9.21 8.83 -13.10
C SER A 10 7.98 8.21 -12.42
N ASP A 11 6.79 8.78 -12.65
CA ASP A 11 5.54 8.22 -12.09
C ASP A 11 5.39 6.73 -12.41
N PHE A 12 5.66 6.33 -13.65
CA PHE A 12 5.66 4.93 -14.08
C PHE A 12 6.70 4.10 -13.32
N GLY A 13 7.95 4.60 -13.22
CA GLY A 13 9.02 3.95 -12.49
C GLY A 13 8.70 3.83 -11.00
N GLY A 14 8.11 4.86 -10.41
CA GLY A 14 7.67 4.87 -9.00
C GLY A 14 6.65 3.77 -8.71
N VAL A 15 5.63 3.60 -9.55
CA VAL A 15 4.65 2.52 -9.42
C VAL A 15 5.31 1.14 -9.51
N ARG A 16 6.19 0.92 -10.47
CA ARG A 16 6.91 -0.37 -10.61
C ARG A 16 7.77 -0.70 -9.41
N VAL A 17 8.50 0.27 -8.86
CA VAL A 17 9.34 0.08 -7.67
C VAL A 17 8.47 -0.30 -6.47
N ARG A 18 7.40 0.44 -6.21
CA ARG A 18 6.46 0.12 -5.12
C ARG A 18 5.85 -1.27 -5.29
N HIS A 19 5.47 -1.62 -6.53
CA HIS A 19 4.95 -2.95 -6.81
C HIS A 19 5.99 -4.05 -6.58
N LEU A 20 7.26 -3.84 -6.96
CA LEU A 20 8.35 -4.77 -6.68
C LEU A 20 8.54 -5.00 -5.17
N LEU A 21 8.47 -3.94 -4.36
CA LEU A 21 8.56 -4.07 -2.90
C LEU A 21 7.41 -4.91 -2.33
N LEU A 22 6.18 -4.70 -2.83
CA LEU A 22 5.01 -5.52 -2.46
C LEU A 22 5.21 -6.99 -2.83
N VAL A 23 5.67 -7.27 -4.06
CA VAL A 23 5.99 -8.64 -4.51
C VAL A 23 6.99 -9.28 -3.56
N ARG A 24 8.10 -8.60 -3.22
CA ARG A 24 9.11 -9.11 -2.30
C ARG A 24 8.57 -9.37 -0.89
N MET A 25 7.68 -8.51 -0.40
CA MET A 25 7.05 -8.74 0.90
C MET A 25 6.13 -9.96 0.88
N ILE A 26 5.33 -10.15 -0.17
CA ILE A 26 4.49 -11.35 -0.30
C ILE A 26 5.34 -12.61 -0.41
N GLU A 27 6.40 -12.59 -1.22
CA GLU A 27 7.34 -13.72 -1.35
C GLU A 27 8.01 -14.08 -0.02
N ARG A 28 8.36 -13.09 0.80
CA ARG A 28 8.98 -13.30 2.12
C ARG A 28 7.99 -13.77 3.17
N LEU A 29 6.81 -13.15 3.25
CA LEU A 29 5.84 -13.36 4.34
C LEU A 29 4.87 -14.52 4.09
N GLN A 30 4.69 -14.92 2.82
CA GLN A 30 3.79 -16.00 2.39
C GLN A 30 2.39 -15.90 3.03
N PRO A 31 1.71 -14.72 2.91
CA PRO A 31 0.38 -14.53 3.49
C PRO A 31 -0.65 -15.36 2.72
N LYS A 32 -1.71 -15.80 3.40
CA LYS A 32 -2.88 -16.44 2.76
C LYS A 32 -3.97 -15.42 2.41
N SER A 33 -3.99 -14.29 3.10
CA SER A 33 -4.97 -13.21 2.91
C SER A 33 -4.29 -11.85 2.99
N VAL A 34 -4.62 -10.96 2.04
CA VAL A 34 -4.00 -9.65 1.88
C VAL A 34 -5.07 -8.58 1.68
N LEU A 35 -4.96 -7.46 2.41
CA LEU A 35 -5.81 -6.28 2.25
C LEU A 35 -4.97 -5.07 1.82
N GLU A 36 -5.40 -4.34 0.80
CA GLU A 36 -4.93 -2.99 0.51
C GLU A 36 -5.93 -1.94 1.04
N VAL A 37 -5.43 -1.01 1.86
CA VAL A 37 -6.21 0.11 2.37
C VAL A 37 -5.90 1.36 1.55
N GLY A 38 -6.94 1.95 0.93
CA GLY A 38 -6.81 3.06 -0.02
C GLY A 38 -6.31 2.57 -1.37
N CYS A 39 -6.95 1.54 -1.94
CA CYS A 39 -6.45 0.87 -3.13
C CYS A 39 -6.62 1.67 -4.44
N GLY A 40 -7.34 2.79 -4.43
CA GLY A 40 -7.59 3.60 -5.61
C GLY A 40 -8.14 2.78 -6.77
N LEU A 41 -7.43 2.81 -7.91
CA LEU A 41 -7.77 2.00 -9.11
C LEU A 41 -7.50 0.51 -8.96
N GLY A 42 -6.90 0.07 -7.85
CA GLY A 42 -6.59 -1.33 -7.56
C GLY A 42 -5.42 -1.91 -8.37
N ILE A 43 -4.55 -1.09 -8.97
CA ILE A 43 -3.48 -1.57 -9.86
C ILE A 43 -2.56 -2.57 -9.15
N HIS A 44 -2.13 -2.27 -7.93
CA HIS A 44 -1.26 -3.18 -7.17
C HIS A 44 -1.96 -4.50 -6.87
N LEU A 45 -3.21 -4.46 -6.38
CA LEU A 45 -4.00 -5.67 -6.08
C LEU A 45 -4.21 -6.53 -7.31
N ILE A 46 -4.59 -5.92 -8.43
CA ILE A 46 -4.84 -6.61 -9.70
C ILE A 46 -3.60 -7.40 -10.14
N LEU A 47 -2.44 -6.74 -10.16
CA LEU A 47 -1.19 -7.38 -10.58
C LEU A 47 -0.70 -8.43 -9.56
N LEU A 48 -0.86 -8.18 -8.25
CA LEU A 48 -0.52 -9.15 -7.20
C LEU A 48 -1.43 -10.38 -7.25
N ALA A 49 -2.73 -10.21 -7.45
CA ALA A 49 -3.65 -11.34 -7.59
C ALA A 49 -3.31 -12.22 -8.80
N CYS A 50 -2.94 -11.60 -9.93
CA CYS A 50 -2.50 -12.35 -11.12
C CYS A 50 -1.15 -13.06 -10.91
N ARG A 51 -0.25 -12.52 -10.09
CA ARG A 51 1.04 -13.14 -9.77
C ARG A 51 0.93 -14.23 -8.71
N PHE A 52 0.05 -14.05 -7.72
CA PHE A 52 -0.14 -14.96 -6.58
C PHE A 52 -1.60 -15.43 -6.49
N PRO A 53 -2.06 -16.24 -7.47
CA PRO A 53 -3.49 -16.58 -7.60
C PRO A 53 -4.04 -17.44 -6.45
N HIS A 54 -3.19 -18.00 -5.61
CA HIS A 54 -3.55 -18.78 -4.42
C HIS A 54 -3.84 -17.94 -3.18
N ILE A 55 -3.57 -16.62 -3.24
CA ILE A 55 -3.81 -15.68 -2.12
C ILE A 55 -5.20 -15.04 -2.28
N ALA A 56 -5.92 -14.90 -1.17
CA ALA A 56 -7.14 -14.12 -1.11
C ALA A 56 -6.82 -12.62 -0.99
N PHE A 57 -7.25 -11.81 -1.97
CA PHE A 57 -7.02 -10.38 -1.97
C PHE A 57 -8.31 -9.59 -1.75
N ALA A 58 -8.22 -8.53 -0.95
CA ALA A 58 -9.26 -7.53 -0.77
C ALA A 58 -8.70 -6.11 -0.91
N GLY A 59 -9.54 -5.15 -1.29
CA GLY A 59 -9.19 -3.74 -1.37
C GLY A 59 -10.31 -2.84 -0.88
N VAL A 60 -9.95 -1.79 -0.14
CA VAL A 60 -10.89 -0.76 0.31
C VAL A 60 -10.50 0.58 -0.29
N GLU A 61 -11.47 1.25 -0.90
CA GLU A 61 -11.34 2.59 -1.45
C GLU A 61 -12.50 3.47 -0.98
N LEU A 62 -12.16 4.69 -0.55
CA LEU A 62 -13.16 5.63 -0.02
C LEU A 62 -13.97 6.28 -1.12
N THR A 63 -13.31 6.69 -2.21
CA THR A 63 -13.90 7.51 -3.27
C THR A 63 -14.72 6.65 -4.24
N ASP A 64 -15.89 7.17 -4.63
CA ASP A 64 -16.71 6.51 -5.65
C ASP A 64 -15.95 6.35 -6.98
N ALA A 65 -15.19 7.36 -7.37
CA ALA A 65 -14.40 7.34 -8.59
C ALA A 65 -13.33 6.22 -8.59
N GLY A 66 -12.55 6.09 -7.51
CA GLY A 66 -11.52 5.05 -7.37
C GLY A 66 -12.14 3.66 -7.33
N TYR A 67 -13.16 3.47 -6.47
CA TYR A 67 -13.88 2.20 -6.37
C TYR A 67 -14.52 1.78 -7.70
N SER A 68 -15.24 2.69 -8.35
CA SER A 68 -15.89 2.40 -9.65
C SER A 68 -14.89 2.05 -10.72
N ALA A 69 -13.72 2.72 -10.76
CA ALA A 69 -12.65 2.42 -11.70
C ALA A 69 -12.01 1.04 -11.43
N ALA A 70 -11.74 0.69 -10.16
CA ALA A 70 -11.24 -0.64 -9.78
C ALA A 70 -12.23 -1.74 -10.20
N ARG A 71 -13.53 -1.52 -9.96
CA ARG A 71 -14.59 -2.45 -10.38
C ARG A 71 -14.73 -2.54 -11.89
N ALA A 72 -14.54 -1.45 -12.61
CA ALA A 72 -14.56 -1.45 -14.09
C ALA A 72 -13.40 -2.26 -14.66
N LEU A 73 -12.19 -2.11 -14.11
CA LEU A 73 -11.04 -2.95 -14.47
C LEU A 73 -11.31 -4.43 -14.14
N GLN A 74 -11.86 -4.73 -12.96
CA GLN A 74 -12.16 -6.10 -12.54
C GLN A 74 -13.15 -6.83 -13.46
N ARG A 75 -14.08 -6.11 -14.12
CA ARG A 75 -15.06 -6.68 -15.03
C ARG A 75 -14.52 -7.00 -16.42
N GLN A 76 -13.32 -6.55 -16.76
CA GLN A 76 -12.73 -6.80 -18.07
C GLN A 76 -12.40 -8.30 -18.25
N GLU A 77 -12.50 -8.77 -19.48
CA GLU A 77 -12.15 -10.16 -19.80
C GLU A 77 -10.66 -10.42 -19.70
N ARG A 78 -9.86 -9.42 -20.06
CA ARG A 78 -8.39 -9.47 -20.05
C ARG A 78 -7.82 -8.25 -19.38
N LEU A 79 -6.68 -8.43 -18.78
CA LEU A 79 -5.91 -7.33 -18.21
C LEU A 79 -5.39 -6.41 -19.33
N PRO A 80 -5.60 -5.08 -19.26
CA PRO A 80 -5.06 -4.14 -20.23
C PRO A 80 -3.53 -4.24 -20.30
N GLU A 81 -2.97 -4.25 -21.52
CA GLU A 81 -1.52 -4.40 -21.74
C GLU A 81 -0.70 -3.34 -21.01
N HIS A 82 -1.18 -2.09 -20.96
CA HIS A 82 -0.48 -1.02 -20.26
C HIS A 82 -0.35 -1.27 -18.75
N LEU A 83 -1.27 -2.03 -18.12
CA LEU A 83 -1.14 -2.44 -16.71
C LEU A 83 -0.10 -3.53 -16.54
N ILE A 84 0.00 -4.47 -17.48
CA ILE A 84 1.01 -5.54 -17.45
C ILE A 84 2.43 -4.95 -17.43
N GLY A 85 2.63 -3.80 -18.07
CA GLY A 85 3.91 -3.08 -18.05
C GLY A 85 4.39 -2.66 -16.65
N TYR A 86 3.51 -2.55 -15.66
CA TYR A 86 3.89 -2.29 -14.27
C TYR A 86 4.37 -3.55 -13.51
N ALA A 87 4.05 -4.75 -13.99
CA ALA A 87 4.49 -5.97 -13.34
C ALA A 87 6.01 -6.16 -13.50
N PRO A 88 6.76 -6.41 -12.40
CA PRO A 88 8.20 -6.64 -12.46
C PRO A 88 8.59 -8.05 -12.95
N GLY A 89 7.63 -8.91 -13.21
CA GLY A 89 7.83 -10.28 -13.66
C GLY A 89 6.53 -10.93 -14.16
N PRO A 90 6.57 -12.21 -14.58
CA PRO A 90 5.43 -12.87 -15.20
C PRO A 90 4.23 -12.99 -14.25
N LEU A 91 3.03 -12.95 -14.83
CA LEU A 91 1.78 -13.24 -14.17
C LEU A 91 1.47 -14.73 -14.29
N GLN A 92 1.05 -15.38 -13.19
CA GLN A 92 0.76 -16.84 -13.19
C GLN A 92 -0.67 -17.14 -13.69
N ASP A 93 -1.64 -16.30 -13.30
CA ASP A 93 -3.03 -16.39 -13.74
C ASP A 93 -3.53 -15.00 -14.11
N PRO A 94 -3.60 -14.64 -15.40
CA PRO A 94 -4.01 -13.30 -15.85
C PRO A 94 -5.49 -13.01 -15.62
N THR A 95 -6.27 -13.95 -15.04
CA THR A 95 -7.69 -13.80 -14.73
C THR A 95 -7.97 -13.69 -13.23
N ALA A 96 -6.98 -13.95 -12.37
CA ALA A 96 -7.13 -14.00 -10.93
C ALA A 96 -7.63 -12.68 -10.31
N PHE A 97 -7.37 -11.54 -10.96
CA PHE A 97 -7.86 -10.23 -10.53
C PHE A 97 -9.38 -10.15 -10.41
N ARG A 98 -10.12 -11.02 -11.09
CA ARG A 98 -11.58 -11.10 -11.03
C ARG A 98 -12.11 -11.57 -9.67
N ARG A 99 -11.27 -12.22 -8.86
CA ARG A 99 -11.63 -12.74 -7.53
C ARG A 99 -11.35 -11.78 -6.38
N ILE A 100 -10.79 -10.59 -6.65
CA ILE A 100 -10.49 -9.59 -5.63
C ILE A 100 -11.81 -9.09 -5.00
N ASP A 101 -11.87 -9.03 -3.66
CA ASP A 101 -12.98 -8.42 -2.93
C ASP A 101 -12.77 -6.91 -2.82
N PHE A 102 -13.23 -6.14 -3.81
CA PHE A 102 -13.21 -4.68 -3.75
C PHE A 102 -14.43 -4.16 -3.02
N ARG A 103 -14.21 -3.34 -1.98
CA ARG A 103 -15.25 -2.66 -1.20
C ARG A 103 -15.07 -1.16 -1.22
N GLN A 104 -16.17 -0.44 -1.36
CA GLN A 104 -16.18 0.99 -1.06
C GLN A 104 -16.31 1.16 0.46
N GLY A 105 -15.39 1.92 1.08
CA GLY A 105 -15.37 2.05 2.53
C GLY A 105 -14.36 3.05 3.06
N ASN A 106 -14.53 3.37 4.35
CA ASN A 106 -13.65 4.30 5.05
C ASN A 106 -12.59 3.52 5.84
N ALA A 107 -11.32 3.85 5.65
CA ALA A 107 -10.20 3.27 6.41
C ALA A 107 -10.33 3.44 7.94
N ALA A 108 -11.07 4.45 8.39
CA ALA A 108 -11.34 4.70 9.80
C ALA A 108 -12.50 3.87 10.38
N ALA A 109 -13.12 2.98 9.57
CA ALA A 109 -14.21 2.08 9.96
C ALA A 109 -14.27 0.90 8.96
N LEU A 110 -13.27 0.02 8.99
CA LEU A 110 -13.13 -1.10 8.06
C LEU A 110 -14.19 -2.18 8.33
N GLN A 111 -14.91 -2.58 7.30
CA GLN A 111 -15.98 -3.58 7.36
C GLN A 111 -15.44 -5.02 7.28
N PHE A 112 -14.44 -5.34 8.11
CA PHE A 112 -13.85 -6.66 8.25
C PHE A 112 -13.72 -7.03 9.74
N ALA A 113 -13.74 -8.33 10.04
CA ALA A 113 -13.53 -8.81 11.39
C ALA A 113 -12.07 -8.61 11.85
N ASP A 114 -11.83 -8.66 13.16
CA ASP A 114 -10.51 -8.57 13.75
C ASP A 114 -9.61 -9.70 13.23
N GLY A 115 -8.35 -9.36 12.93
CA GLY A 115 -7.36 -10.33 12.45
C GLY A 115 -7.75 -11.06 11.16
N SER A 116 -8.53 -10.44 10.27
CA SER A 116 -9.00 -11.07 9.02
C SER A 116 -7.88 -11.32 8.01
N PHE A 117 -6.81 -10.53 8.05
CA PHE A 117 -5.77 -10.55 7.02
C PHE A 117 -4.39 -10.83 7.60
N ASP A 118 -3.67 -11.77 6.98
CA ASP A 118 -2.28 -12.06 7.35
C ASP A 118 -1.35 -10.88 7.08
N LEU A 119 -1.61 -10.16 5.97
CA LEU A 119 -0.92 -8.94 5.58
C LEU A 119 -1.93 -7.84 5.24
N VAL A 120 -1.80 -6.70 5.87
CA VAL A 120 -2.47 -5.46 5.45
C VAL A 120 -1.40 -4.51 4.92
N TYR A 121 -1.65 -3.84 3.80
CA TYR A 121 -0.74 -2.84 3.30
C TYR A 121 -1.44 -1.57 2.83
N SER A 122 -0.67 -0.47 2.76
CA SER A 122 -1.09 0.77 2.14
C SER A 122 0.06 1.40 1.35
N VAL A 123 -0.26 2.05 0.23
CA VAL A 123 0.72 2.70 -0.64
C VAL A 123 0.26 4.10 -0.96
N LEU A 124 0.93 5.13 -0.41
CA LEU A 124 0.59 6.55 -0.57
C LEU A 124 -0.90 6.86 -0.30
N ALA A 125 -1.49 6.13 0.63
CA ALA A 125 -2.89 6.25 1.01
C ALA A 125 -3.05 6.99 2.35
N LEU A 126 -2.25 6.64 3.37
CA LEU A 126 -2.28 7.32 4.67
C LEU A 126 -1.92 8.81 4.58
N GLU A 127 -1.21 9.20 3.51
CA GLU A 127 -0.87 10.60 3.29
C GLU A 127 -2.09 11.52 3.22
N GLN A 128 -3.19 10.99 2.68
CA GLN A 128 -4.45 11.72 2.51
C GLN A 128 -5.39 11.57 3.71
N MET A 129 -5.02 10.77 4.70
CA MET A 129 -5.86 10.40 5.84
C MET A 129 -5.46 11.12 7.15
N GLU A 130 -4.67 12.21 7.09
CA GLU A 130 -4.13 12.86 8.30
C GLU A 130 -5.20 13.15 9.35
N ARG A 131 -6.37 13.65 8.94
CA ARG A 131 -7.47 14.00 9.87
C ARG A 131 -8.09 12.79 10.58
N VAL A 132 -8.01 11.62 9.98
CA VAL A 132 -8.56 10.36 10.51
C VAL A 132 -7.47 9.34 10.82
N ARG A 133 -6.19 9.71 10.70
CA ARG A 133 -5.02 8.83 10.81
C ARG A 133 -5.06 7.90 12.01
N ALA A 134 -5.36 8.42 13.19
CA ALA A 134 -5.37 7.61 14.41
C ALA A 134 -6.42 6.49 14.33
N ARG A 135 -7.61 6.79 13.82
CA ARG A 135 -8.67 5.78 13.62
C ARG A 135 -8.31 4.82 12.50
N ALA A 136 -7.76 5.31 11.39
CA ALA A 136 -7.34 4.45 10.28
C ALA A 136 -6.24 3.47 10.70
N LEU A 137 -5.23 3.92 11.45
CA LEU A 137 -4.17 3.03 11.98
C LEU A 137 -4.71 2.04 13.01
N ALA A 138 -5.66 2.42 13.86
CA ALA A 138 -6.33 1.51 14.79
C ALA A 138 -7.12 0.42 14.05
N GLU A 139 -7.84 0.78 13.00
CA GLU A 139 -8.59 -0.17 12.17
C GLU A 139 -7.67 -1.09 11.35
N ILE A 140 -6.62 -0.52 10.73
CA ILE A 140 -5.57 -1.31 10.06
C ILE A 140 -5.01 -2.34 11.04
N ALA A 141 -4.62 -1.92 12.25
CA ALA A 141 -4.09 -2.80 13.27
C ALA A 141 -5.11 -3.85 13.74
N ARG A 142 -6.39 -3.48 13.86
CA ARG A 142 -7.47 -4.39 14.27
C ARG A 142 -7.67 -5.53 13.26
N VAL A 143 -7.70 -5.21 11.96
CA VAL A 143 -7.92 -6.23 10.93
C VAL A 143 -6.66 -7.00 10.56
N THR A 144 -5.47 -6.53 10.96
CA THR A 144 -4.18 -7.20 10.76
C THR A 144 -4.02 -8.36 11.73
N ARG A 145 -3.72 -9.55 11.21
CA ARG A 145 -3.40 -10.75 12.00
C ARG A 145 -1.91 -10.87 12.29
N ARG A 146 -1.05 -10.57 11.29
CA ARG A 146 0.39 -10.81 11.41
C ARG A 146 1.23 -9.58 11.09
N HIS A 147 1.09 -8.98 9.89
CA HIS A 147 1.97 -7.91 9.44
C HIS A 147 1.20 -6.77 8.79
N TYR A 148 1.70 -5.58 9.01
CA TYR A 148 1.38 -4.38 8.25
C TYR A 148 2.60 -3.97 7.41
N PHE A 149 2.38 -3.63 6.14
CA PHE A 149 3.42 -3.09 5.26
C PHE A 149 2.96 -1.76 4.65
N GLY A 150 3.56 -0.65 5.08
CA GLY A 150 3.26 0.69 4.57
C GLY A 150 4.36 1.20 3.65
N ILE A 151 4.00 1.72 2.48
CA ILE A 151 4.90 2.53 1.65
C ILE A 151 4.32 3.95 1.65
N GLU A 152 4.70 4.73 2.67
CA GLU A 152 4.05 5.99 2.99
C GLU A 152 5.07 7.12 3.20
N PRO A 153 4.67 8.38 2.98
CA PRO A 153 5.56 9.51 3.20
C PRO A 153 5.66 9.89 4.68
N PHE A 154 6.10 8.96 5.52
CA PHE A 154 6.30 9.23 6.93
C PHE A 154 7.13 10.50 7.16
N ARG A 155 6.83 11.21 8.24
CA ARG A 155 7.54 12.42 8.62
C ARG A 155 9.04 12.20 8.76
N ASP A 156 9.47 10.99 9.12
CA ASP A 156 10.88 10.62 9.30
C ASP A 156 11.74 10.90 8.07
N VAL A 157 11.18 10.76 6.87
CA VAL A 157 11.87 11.01 5.60
C VAL A 157 11.51 12.36 4.95
N ASN A 158 10.56 13.12 5.54
CA ASN A 158 10.05 14.39 5.02
C ASN A 158 10.12 15.53 6.06
N ASP A 159 11.05 15.51 7.01
CA ASP A 159 11.11 16.45 8.13
C ASP A 159 11.97 17.70 7.87
N ARG A 160 12.60 17.83 6.69
CA ARG A 160 13.52 18.93 6.35
C ARG A 160 13.21 19.54 4.99
N GLY A 161 13.64 20.81 4.84
CA GLY A 161 13.66 21.49 3.54
C GLY A 161 12.30 21.62 2.85
N TRP A 162 12.33 21.44 1.54
CA TRP A 162 11.16 21.57 0.67
C TRP A 162 10.13 20.47 0.88
N GLU A 163 10.58 19.25 1.22
CA GLU A 163 9.69 18.11 1.51
C GLU A 163 8.76 18.44 2.68
N ARG A 164 9.31 18.99 3.75
CA ARG A 164 8.52 19.42 4.91
C ARG A 164 7.49 20.52 4.54
N ALA A 165 7.90 21.49 3.72
CA ALA A 165 6.99 22.56 3.28
C ALA A 165 5.86 21.99 2.40
N TYR A 166 6.18 21.07 1.50
CA TYR A 166 5.23 20.40 0.63
C TYR A 166 4.18 19.58 1.42
N VAL A 167 4.64 18.75 2.35
CA VAL A 167 3.76 17.93 3.22
C VAL A 167 2.83 18.79 4.05
N ARG A 168 3.33 19.91 4.61
CA ARG A 168 2.51 20.86 5.39
C ARG A 168 1.47 21.58 4.55
N GLY A 169 1.86 22.05 3.36
CA GLY A 169 0.98 22.79 2.45
C GLY A 169 -0.19 21.96 1.93
N ARG A 170 -0.02 20.63 1.90
CA ARG A 170 -1.04 19.69 1.43
C ARG A 170 -1.83 18.97 2.53
N ASP A 171 -1.54 19.27 3.79
CA ASP A 171 -2.10 18.55 4.96
C ASP A 171 -1.88 17.02 4.91
N TYR A 172 -0.73 16.62 4.34
CA TYR A 172 -0.33 15.23 4.22
C TYR A 172 0.20 14.65 5.54
N LEU A 173 0.50 13.33 5.53
CA LEU A 173 0.89 12.53 6.69
C LEU A 173 1.95 13.22 7.57
N ARG A 174 1.61 13.47 8.83
CA ARG A 174 2.50 13.99 9.87
C ARG A 174 2.96 12.90 10.84
N GLY A 175 2.46 11.67 10.65
CA GLY A 175 2.80 10.51 11.47
C GLY A 175 4.24 10.08 11.30
N ARG A 176 4.79 9.54 12.39
CA ARG A 176 6.12 8.95 12.42
C ARG A 176 6.02 7.43 12.45
N ILE A 177 7.10 6.76 12.06
CA ILE A 177 7.23 5.30 12.18
C ILE A 177 7.10 4.90 13.66
N ASP A 178 7.67 5.68 14.57
CA ASP A 178 7.59 5.46 16.03
C ASP A 178 6.17 5.64 16.62
N ASP A 179 5.21 6.10 15.84
CA ASP A 179 3.81 6.14 16.28
C ASP A 179 3.11 4.78 16.12
N LEU A 180 3.59 3.90 15.25
CA LEU A 180 2.97 2.60 14.93
C LEU A 180 2.82 1.66 16.14
N PRO A 181 3.80 1.55 17.08
CA PRO A 181 3.69 0.70 18.27
C PRO A 181 2.49 1.03 19.16
N ARG A 182 1.99 2.28 19.15
CA ARG A 182 0.78 2.69 19.90
C ARG A 182 -0.48 1.95 19.46
N TYR A 183 -0.45 1.37 18.26
CA TYR A 183 -1.54 0.57 17.67
C TYR A 183 -1.23 -0.93 17.69
N GLY A 184 -0.13 -1.35 18.35
CA GLY A 184 0.32 -2.73 18.36
C GLY A 184 0.99 -3.16 17.04
N LEU A 185 1.42 -2.22 16.20
CA LEU A 185 2.19 -2.47 14.98
C LEU A 185 3.65 -2.13 15.26
N VAL A 186 4.46 -3.14 15.57
CA VAL A 186 5.87 -2.96 15.96
C VAL A 186 6.76 -3.01 14.72
N PRO A 187 7.43 -1.91 14.34
CA PRO A 187 8.29 -1.88 13.18
C PRO A 187 9.46 -2.86 13.31
N GLU A 188 9.64 -3.73 12.32
CA GLU A 188 10.78 -4.66 12.20
C GLU A 188 11.81 -4.16 11.20
N PHE A 189 11.34 -3.43 10.19
CA PHE A 189 12.17 -2.93 9.11
C PHE A 189 11.60 -1.62 8.58
N ALA A 190 12.49 -0.68 8.27
CA ALA A 190 12.15 0.54 7.57
C ALA A 190 13.27 0.92 6.59
N SER A 191 12.91 1.31 5.37
CA SER A 191 13.86 1.76 4.38
C SER A 191 13.25 2.79 3.43
N SER A 192 14.04 3.80 3.10
CA SER A 192 13.78 4.73 2.00
C SER A 192 14.81 4.59 0.88
N ASP A 193 15.63 3.53 0.91
CA ASP A 193 16.67 3.25 -0.08
C ASP A 193 16.10 2.59 -1.33
N PHE A 194 15.27 3.34 -2.03
CA PHE A 194 14.72 3.03 -3.36
C PHE A 194 14.48 4.34 -4.13
N PRO A 195 14.32 4.30 -5.47
CA PRO A 195 14.04 5.49 -6.26
C PRO A 195 12.84 6.27 -5.76
N GLN A 196 13.03 7.57 -5.51
CA GLN A 196 12.07 8.45 -4.84
C GLN A 196 11.46 9.44 -5.83
N GLU A 197 10.29 9.96 -5.51
CA GLU A 197 9.72 11.13 -6.17
C GLU A 197 10.40 12.43 -5.69
N ARG A 198 10.37 13.46 -6.53
CA ARG A 198 11.16 14.68 -6.29
C ARG A 198 10.76 15.43 -5.01
N PHE A 199 9.45 15.49 -4.71
CA PHE A 199 8.91 16.35 -3.66
C PHE A 199 8.31 15.57 -2.48
N LEU A 200 8.05 14.28 -2.65
CA LEU A 200 7.44 13.43 -1.63
C LEU A 200 8.21 12.13 -1.54
N LYS A 201 9.00 12.01 -0.49
CA LYS A 201 9.77 10.78 -0.24
C LYS A 201 8.91 9.78 0.52
N ALA A 202 8.88 8.54 0.04
CA ALA A 202 8.24 7.45 0.72
C ALA A 202 9.24 6.61 1.53
N CYS A 203 8.75 5.99 2.61
CA CYS A 203 9.47 4.98 3.37
C CYS A 203 8.64 3.69 3.36
N ALA A 204 9.29 2.58 3.05
CA ALA A 204 8.72 1.26 3.19
C ALA A 204 8.94 0.78 4.62
N VAL A 205 7.87 0.44 5.33
CA VAL A 205 7.90 -0.01 6.73
C VAL A 205 7.19 -1.34 6.83
N LEU A 206 7.87 -2.36 7.33
CA LEU A 206 7.27 -3.62 7.76
C LEU A 206 7.10 -3.60 9.27
N ALA A 207 5.91 -3.86 9.76
CA ALA A 207 5.61 -3.95 11.18
C ALA A 207 4.88 -5.26 11.50
N GLU A 208 5.30 -5.92 12.59
CA GLU A 208 4.63 -7.08 13.15
C GLU A 208 3.44 -6.64 14.02
N LYS A 209 2.31 -7.33 13.90
CA LYS A 209 1.19 -7.14 14.83
C LYS A 209 1.50 -7.87 16.14
N ARG A 210 1.61 -7.11 17.23
CA ARG A 210 1.70 -7.65 18.59
C ARG A 210 0.42 -7.37 19.35
N THR A 211 -0.02 -8.35 20.10
CA THR A 211 -1.17 -8.26 21.03
C THR A 211 -0.79 -7.51 22.29
#